data_9640735211fd93961eba90f5abea9e9c
#
_entry.id   9640735211fd93961eba90f5abea9e9c
#
_cell.length_a   1.000
_cell.length_b   1.000
_cell.length_c   1.000
_cell.angle_alpha   90.00
_cell.angle_beta   90.00
_cell.angle_gamma   90.00
#
_symmetry.space_group_name_H-M   'P 1'
#
loop_
_entity.id
_entity.type
_entity.pdbx_description
1 polymer ?
#
loop_
_entity_poly.entity_id
_entity_poly.type
_entity_poly.pdbx_seq_one_letter_code
_entity_poly.pdbx_strand_id
1 'polypeptide(L)'
;DMLKRSIGIGMLCVAGHAYSGEIKVTTIEDVSKDDTECSLREAIEYVNKDFVDSGYQGCVGRIKDTDSTILLESKLTYKLNTHIKISVPLNLRTLYNETTGFDKPAAGINNAMIKMLGQDNIFVIDDTKKEVFAIKMTELTLQGCNQSICADQGGLIYNNEFLTLEYVKLSGGSARQGGAIYNVAVPV
;
A
#
# COMPACT_ATOMS: atom_id res chain seq x y z
N ASP A 1 -30.26 -42.80 46.09
CA ASP A 1 -28.99 -42.12 45.72
C ASP A 1 -28.92 -41.95 44.21
N MET A 2 -29.35 -40.76 43.80
CA MET A 2 -29.23 -40.35 42.40
C MET A 2 -28.06 -39.40 42.23
N LEU A 3 -27.01 -39.89 41.58
CA LEU A 3 -25.83 -39.11 41.24
C LEU A 3 -26.18 -38.17 40.07
N LYS A 4 -26.33 -36.85 40.33
CA LYS A 4 -26.42 -35.84 39.30
C LYS A 4 -25.04 -35.58 38.71
N ARG A 5 -24.78 -36.08 37.51
CA ARG A 5 -23.62 -35.68 36.70
C ARG A 5 -23.88 -34.31 36.07
N SER A 6 -23.18 -33.29 36.52
CA SER A 6 -23.15 -31.97 35.91
C SER A 6 -22.22 -32.04 34.67
N ILE A 7 -22.79 -31.87 33.48
CA ILE A 7 -22.01 -31.73 32.27
C ILE A 7 -21.65 -30.25 32.13
N GLY A 8 -20.41 -29.94 32.43
CA GLY A 8 -19.87 -28.62 32.17
C GLY A 8 -19.71 -28.41 30.68
N ILE A 9 -20.52 -27.54 30.10
CA ILE A 9 -20.34 -27.06 28.73
C ILE A 9 -19.16 -26.09 28.77
N GLY A 10 -18.01 -26.57 28.36
CA GLY A 10 -16.84 -25.72 28.12
C GLY A 10 -17.16 -24.78 26.97
N MET A 11 -17.35 -23.52 27.27
CA MET A 11 -17.47 -22.44 26.29
C MET A 11 -16.10 -22.25 25.64
N LEU A 12 -15.95 -22.80 24.44
CA LEU A 12 -14.76 -22.59 23.61
C LEU A 12 -14.78 -21.11 23.17
N CYS A 13 -14.06 -20.26 23.89
CA CYS A 13 -13.78 -18.92 23.39
C CYS A 13 -12.89 -19.06 22.13
N VAL A 14 -13.52 -19.05 20.98
CA VAL A 14 -12.79 -18.78 19.73
C VAL A 14 -12.33 -17.33 19.88
N ALA A 15 -11.04 -17.15 20.16
CA ALA A 15 -10.41 -15.85 20.05
C ALA A 15 -10.59 -15.39 18.59
N GLY A 16 -11.60 -14.57 18.36
CA GLY A 16 -11.75 -13.88 17.09
C GLY A 16 -10.50 -13.05 16.86
N HIS A 17 -9.66 -13.47 15.94
CA HIS A 17 -8.59 -12.64 15.45
C HIS A 17 -9.27 -11.43 14.83
N ALA A 18 -9.16 -10.27 15.46
CA ALA A 18 -9.49 -9.02 14.83
C ALA A 18 -8.52 -8.90 13.66
N TYR A 19 -9.00 -9.17 12.45
CA TYR A 19 -8.23 -8.89 11.24
C TYR A 19 -8.04 -7.37 11.22
N SER A 20 -6.81 -6.93 11.42
CA SER A 20 -6.45 -5.55 11.10
C SER A 20 -6.60 -5.38 9.60
N GLY A 21 -7.10 -4.24 9.13
CA GLY A 21 -7.20 -3.94 7.70
C GLY A 21 -5.82 -3.82 7.01
N GLU A 22 -4.84 -4.59 7.46
CA GLU A 22 -3.44 -4.56 7.04
C GLU A 22 -3.15 -5.67 6.05
N ILE A 23 -2.50 -5.31 4.94
CA ILE A 23 -1.99 -6.22 3.92
C ILE A 23 -0.48 -6.10 3.91
N LYS A 24 0.22 -7.18 4.22
CA LYS A 24 1.68 -7.23 4.18
C LYS A 24 2.16 -7.69 2.82
N VAL A 25 2.97 -6.86 2.16
CA VAL A 25 3.66 -7.23 0.92
C VAL A 25 4.82 -8.16 1.27
N THR A 26 4.94 -9.30 0.58
CA THR A 26 5.88 -10.37 0.91
C THR A 26 6.94 -10.60 -0.15
N THR A 27 6.80 -10.02 -1.35
CA THR A 27 7.82 -10.07 -2.40
C THR A 27 8.19 -8.67 -2.91
N ILE A 28 9.44 -8.49 -3.33
CA ILE A 28 9.94 -7.24 -3.90
C ILE A 28 9.75 -7.14 -5.42
N GLU A 29 9.32 -8.23 -6.04
CA GLU A 29 9.15 -8.30 -7.49
C GLU A 29 7.79 -7.73 -7.93
N ASP A 30 7.75 -7.19 -9.16
CA ASP A 30 6.54 -6.66 -9.77
C ASP A 30 5.83 -7.79 -10.54
N VAL A 31 4.98 -8.51 -9.83
CA VAL A 31 4.24 -9.65 -10.37
C VAL A 31 2.74 -9.50 -10.09
N SER A 32 1.93 -10.14 -10.94
CA SER A 32 0.50 -10.38 -10.73
C SER A 32 0.25 -11.84 -11.07
N LYS A 33 0.21 -12.69 -10.03
CA LYS A 33 0.20 -14.13 -10.18
C LYS A 33 -0.50 -14.80 -9.00
N ASP A 34 -1.32 -15.78 -9.28
CA ASP A 34 -1.98 -16.57 -8.23
C ASP A 34 -0.98 -17.56 -7.61
N ASP A 35 -0.34 -17.13 -6.54
CA ASP A 35 0.61 -17.92 -5.76
C ASP A 35 0.50 -17.61 -4.26
N THR A 36 1.53 -17.87 -3.48
CA THR A 36 1.55 -17.65 -2.03
C THR A 36 2.21 -16.33 -1.60
N GLU A 37 2.78 -15.59 -2.56
CA GLU A 37 3.43 -14.30 -2.32
C GLU A 37 2.49 -13.14 -2.67
N CYS A 38 2.70 -12.01 -2.01
CA CYS A 38 1.92 -10.79 -2.23
C CYS A 38 2.86 -9.69 -2.69
N SER A 39 2.79 -9.30 -3.95
CA SER A 39 3.51 -8.15 -4.48
C SER A 39 2.83 -6.82 -4.12
N LEU A 40 3.53 -5.71 -4.26
CA LEU A 40 2.93 -4.38 -4.07
C LEU A 40 1.77 -4.13 -5.06
N ARG A 41 1.91 -4.59 -6.30
CA ARG A 41 0.86 -4.50 -7.33
C ARG A 41 -0.39 -5.25 -6.91
N GLU A 42 -0.24 -6.51 -6.51
CA GLU A 42 -1.35 -7.36 -6.08
C GLU A 42 -2.03 -6.82 -4.82
N ALA A 43 -1.26 -6.28 -3.87
CA ALA A 43 -1.81 -5.67 -2.67
C ALA A 43 -2.71 -4.47 -3.00
N ILE A 44 -2.27 -3.59 -3.91
CA ILE A 44 -3.07 -2.42 -4.34
C ILE A 44 -4.26 -2.87 -5.21
N GLU A 45 -4.08 -3.83 -6.10
CA GLU A 45 -5.18 -4.40 -6.87
C GLU A 45 -6.24 -5.04 -5.97
N TYR A 46 -5.81 -5.74 -4.91
CA TYR A 46 -6.70 -6.32 -3.92
C TYR A 46 -7.57 -5.25 -3.23
N VAL A 47 -6.96 -4.14 -2.82
CA VAL A 47 -7.71 -3.01 -2.24
C VAL A 47 -8.64 -2.38 -3.28
N ASN A 48 -8.17 -2.12 -4.50
CA ASN A 48 -8.95 -1.52 -5.58
C ASN A 48 -10.20 -2.33 -5.95
N LYS A 49 -10.11 -3.66 -5.90
CA LYS A 49 -11.23 -4.56 -6.27
C LYS A 49 -12.29 -4.71 -5.20
N ASP A 50 -12.07 -4.12 -4.03
CA ASP A 50 -13.02 -4.18 -2.91
C ASP A 50 -13.45 -5.62 -2.53
N PHE A 51 -12.53 -6.58 -2.63
CA PHE A 51 -12.79 -7.96 -2.24
C PHE A 51 -12.99 -8.09 -0.73
N VAL A 52 -13.96 -8.92 -0.37
CA VAL A 52 -14.25 -9.24 1.02
C VAL A 52 -13.47 -10.49 1.43
N ASP A 53 -12.57 -10.36 2.40
CA ASP A 53 -11.98 -11.42 3.24
C ASP A 53 -11.42 -12.71 2.61
N SER A 54 -11.42 -12.86 1.31
CA SER A 54 -10.98 -14.11 0.68
C SER A 54 -9.51 -14.14 0.26
N GLY A 55 -8.81 -13.00 0.38
CA GLY A 55 -7.48 -12.84 -0.19
C GLY A 55 -7.50 -12.63 -1.71
N TYR A 56 -6.37 -12.25 -2.27
CA TYR A 56 -6.17 -12.05 -3.70
C TYR A 56 -4.72 -12.33 -4.07
N GLN A 57 -4.48 -13.30 -4.93
CA GLN A 57 -3.15 -13.63 -5.46
C GLN A 57 -2.06 -13.65 -4.36
N GLY A 58 -2.26 -14.44 -3.31
CA GLY A 58 -1.33 -14.51 -2.17
C GLY A 58 -1.45 -13.38 -1.14
N CYS A 59 -2.13 -12.28 -1.45
CA CYS A 59 -2.39 -11.21 -0.49
C CYS A 59 -3.55 -11.56 0.44
N VAL A 60 -3.36 -11.30 1.73
CA VAL A 60 -4.36 -11.56 2.80
C VAL A 60 -4.41 -10.39 3.77
N GLY A 61 -5.39 -10.36 4.65
CA GLY A 61 -5.43 -9.41 5.77
C GLY A 61 -6.33 -8.21 5.57
N ARG A 62 -7.11 -8.14 4.47
CA ARG A 62 -8.05 -7.05 4.23
C ARG A 62 -9.39 -7.27 4.92
N ILE A 63 -9.93 -6.21 5.51
CA ILE A 63 -11.32 -6.13 5.98
C ILE A 63 -12.04 -5.08 5.13
N LYS A 64 -13.24 -5.41 4.66
CA LYS A 64 -14.13 -4.46 4.01
C LYS A 64 -14.56 -3.36 4.99
N ASP A 65 -14.72 -2.15 4.52
CA ASP A 65 -15.22 -0.97 5.25
C ASP A 65 -14.23 -0.31 6.23
N THR A 66 -12.97 -0.72 6.24
CA THR A 66 -11.91 0.01 6.96
C THR A 66 -10.86 0.53 5.98
N ASP A 67 -10.20 1.62 6.35
CA ASP A 67 -9.05 2.13 5.61
C ASP A 67 -7.99 1.04 5.53
N SER A 68 -7.81 0.45 4.36
CA SER A 68 -6.81 -0.59 4.15
C SER A 68 -5.42 0.00 4.27
N THR A 69 -4.55 -0.67 5.03
CA THR A 69 -3.14 -0.31 5.16
C THR A 69 -2.28 -1.36 4.49
N ILE A 70 -1.45 -0.93 3.54
CA ILE A 70 -0.46 -1.79 2.89
C ILE A 70 0.89 -1.54 3.55
N LEU A 71 1.54 -2.61 3.99
CA LEU A 71 2.79 -2.60 4.73
C LEU A 71 3.94 -3.12 3.86
N LEU A 72 4.99 -2.31 3.76
CA LEU A 72 6.24 -2.64 3.09
C LEU A 72 7.35 -2.82 4.12
N GLU A 73 8.19 -3.82 3.95
CA GLU A 73 9.29 -4.08 4.87
C GLU A 73 10.37 -2.99 4.77
N SER A 74 10.85 -2.52 5.92
CA SER A 74 11.90 -1.52 6.05
C SER A 74 13.16 -1.91 5.27
N LYS A 75 13.77 -0.94 4.59
CA LYS A 75 15.04 -1.07 3.84
C LYS A 75 14.98 -1.96 2.60
N LEU A 76 13.86 -2.55 2.26
CA LEU A 76 13.72 -3.29 1.01
C LEU A 76 13.40 -2.35 -0.16
N THR A 77 13.77 -2.78 -1.36
CA THR A 77 13.46 -2.10 -2.62
C THR A 77 12.46 -2.90 -3.41
N TYR A 78 11.26 -2.36 -3.53
CA TYR A 78 10.17 -2.91 -4.34
C TYR A 78 10.27 -2.34 -5.75
N LYS A 79 10.44 -3.20 -6.72
CA LYS A 79 10.64 -2.83 -8.14
C LYS A 79 9.28 -2.77 -8.84
N LEU A 80 9.11 -1.82 -9.73
CA LEU A 80 7.95 -1.71 -10.61
C LEU A 80 8.40 -1.56 -12.05
N ASN A 81 7.73 -2.23 -12.97
CA ASN A 81 7.96 -2.11 -14.41
C ASN A 81 7.02 -1.08 -15.06
N THR A 82 5.81 -0.95 -14.53
CA THR A 82 4.79 0.02 -14.95
C THR A 82 4.11 0.62 -13.72
N HIS A 83 3.42 1.74 -13.90
CA HIS A 83 2.68 2.37 -12.80
C HIS A 83 1.64 1.44 -12.18
N ILE A 84 1.28 1.73 -10.95
CA ILE A 84 0.14 1.12 -10.27
C ILE A 84 -0.96 2.17 -10.13
N LYS A 85 -2.17 1.82 -10.55
CA LYS A 85 -3.35 2.66 -10.36
C LYS A 85 -3.90 2.47 -8.95
N ILE A 86 -4.20 3.57 -8.27
CA ILE A 86 -4.90 3.60 -6.97
C ILE A 86 -6.25 4.28 -7.19
N SER A 87 -7.34 3.57 -6.95
CA SER A 87 -8.71 4.04 -7.21
C SER A 87 -9.65 3.97 -6.01
N VAL A 88 -9.10 3.72 -4.82
CA VAL A 88 -9.85 3.67 -3.55
C VAL A 88 -8.98 4.20 -2.41
N PRO A 89 -9.59 4.60 -1.27
CA PRO A 89 -8.83 5.02 -0.09
C PRO A 89 -7.87 3.93 0.37
N LEU A 90 -6.63 4.30 0.69
CA LEU A 90 -5.66 3.41 1.33
C LEU A 90 -4.55 4.17 2.05
N ASN A 91 -3.91 3.49 2.99
CA ASN A 91 -2.67 3.89 3.59
C ASN A 91 -1.54 2.98 3.09
N LEU A 92 -0.42 3.56 2.68
CA LEU A 92 0.77 2.83 2.25
C LEU A 92 1.94 3.28 3.12
N ARG A 93 2.58 2.37 3.83
CA ARG A 93 3.67 2.73 4.72
C ARG A 93 4.71 1.64 4.91
N THR A 94 5.87 2.02 5.39
CA THR A 94 6.88 1.09 5.86
C THR A 94 6.43 0.43 7.16
N LEU A 95 6.57 -0.89 7.24
CA LEU A 95 6.37 -1.66 8.46
C LEU A 95 7.61 -1.50 9.36
N TYR A 96 7.39 -1.05 10.59
CA TYR A 96 8.43 -1.05 11.61
C TYR A 96 8.41 -2.37 12.38
N ASN A 97 9.58 -2.90 12.58
CA ASN A 97 9.74 -4.02 13.49
C ASN A 97 9.88 -3.45 14.92
N GLU A 98 8.87 -3.63 15.73
CA GLU A 98 8.86 -3.18 17.13
C GLU A 98 10.04 -3.74 17.94
N THR A 99 10.58 -4.90 17.54
CA THR A 99 11.73 -5.52 18.18
C THR A 99 13.06 -4.78 17.94
N THR A 100 13.14 -3.94 16.92
CA THR A 100 14.37 -3.20 16.57
C THR A 100 14.41 -1.77 17.09
N GLY A 101 13.42 -1.35 17.87
CA GLY A 101 13.38 -0.02 18.49
C GLY A 101 13.20 1.13 17.49
N PHE A 102 12.53 0.88 16.40
CA PHE A 102 12.20 1.90 15.40
C PHE A 102 11.04 2.79 15.85
N ASP A 103 11.25 3.57 16.87
CA ASP A 103 10.21 4.45 17.40
C ASP A 103 10.02 5.74 16.60
N LYS A 104 10.88 6.02 15.64
CA LYS A 104 10.75 7.24 14.80
C LYS A 104 11.42 7.07 13.43
N PRO A 105 10.83 7.66 12.39
CA PRO A 105 11.44 7.70 11.08
C PRO A 105 12.77 8.47 11.16
N ALA A 106 13.87 7.79 11.04
CA ALA A 106 15.18 8.42 10.94
C ALA A 106 15.38 8.94 9.51
N ALA A 107 14.71 10.04 9.17
CA ALA A 107 14.93 10.82 7.94
C ALA A 107 15.15 9.98 6.67
N GLY A 108 14.38 8.94 6.48
CA GLY A 108 14.40 8.11 5.27
C GLY A 108 15.38 6.94 5.25
N ILE A 109 16.27 6.80 6.25
CA ILE A 109 17.24 5.68 6.31
C ILE A 109 16.57 4.31 6.34
N ASN A 110 15.41 4.21 6.98
CA ASN A 110 14.69 2.96 7.18
C ASN A 110 13.49 2.79 6.26
N ASN A 111 13.24 3.75 5.40
CA ASN A 111 12.13 3.69 4.46
C ASN A 111 12.26 2.47 3.55
N ALA A 112 11.14 1.81 3.31
CA ALA A 112 11.00 0.98 2.13
C ALA A 112 11.12 1.87 0.89
N MET A 113 11.78 1.37 -0.15
CA MET A 113 11.92 2.06 -1.42
C MET A 113 11.01 1.43 -2.46
N ILE A 114 10.29 2.25 -3.21
CA ILE A 114 9.56 1.84 -4.42
C ILE A 114 10.31 2.44 -5.60
N LYS A 115 10.81 1.58 -6.48
CA LYS A 115 11.66 1.97 -7.61
C LYS A 115 11.01 1.63 -8.93
N MET A 116 10.82 2.64 -9.79
CA MET A 116 10.40 2.45 -11.17
C MET A 116 11.59 2.03 -12.04
N LEU A 117 11.48 0.89 -12.70
CA LEU A 117 12.46 0.38 -13.65
C LEU A 117 12.11 0.79 -15.09
N GLY A 118 10.81 0.89 -15.39
CA GLY A 118 10.31 1.32 -16.69
C GLY A 118 10.30 2.85 -16.86
N GLN A 119 9.87 3.30 -18.01
CA GLN A 119 9.64 4.73 -18.29
C GLN A 119 8.17 5.05 -18.02
N ASP A 120 7.85 5.30 -16.74
CA ASP A 120 6.47 5.48 -16.28
C ASP A 120 6.43 6.24 -14.94
N ASN A 121 5.22 6.66 -14.52
CA ASN A 121 4.94 7.06 -13.13
C ASN A 121 5.14 5.87 -12.19
N ILE A 122 5.24 6.11 -10.89
CA ILE A 122 5.09 5.06 -9.88
C ILE A 122 3.60 4.83 -9.61
N PHE A 123 2.87 5.92 -9.33
CA PHE A 123 1.44 5.85 -9.03
C PHE A 123 0.62 6.78 -9.92
N VAL A 124 -0.53 6.27 -10.34
CA VAL A 124 -1.63 7.04 -10.91
C VAL A 124 -2.80 6.94 -9.93
N ILE A 125 -3.09 8.04 -9.23
CA ILE A 125 -4.12 8.11 -8.19
C ILE A 125 -5.35 8.81 -8.76
N ASP A 126 -6.33 8.02 -9.16
CA ASP A 126 -7.52 8.50 -9.85
C ASP A 126 -8.58 7.40 -9.93
N ASP A 127 -9.82 7.69 -9.54
CA ASP A 127 -10.97 6.80 -9.75
C ASP A 127 -11.92 7.28 -10.87
N THR A 128 -11.58 8.41 -11.49
CA THR A 128 -12.39 9.06 -12.56
C THR A 128 -13.73 9.62 -12.08
N LYS A 129 -13.97 9.68 -10.77
CA LYS A 129 -15.20 10.25 -10.19
C LYS A 129 -14.99 11.70 -9.76
N LYS A 130 -16.09 12.38 -9.40
CA LYS A 130 -16.03 13.75 -8.88
C LYS A 130 -15.74 13.82 -7.38
N GLU A 131 -16.09 12.76 -6.64
CA GLU A 131 -15.87 12.70 -5.21
C GLU A 131 -14.45 12.22 -4.95
N VAL A 132 -13.69 12.98 -4.19
CA VAL A 132 -12.31 12.66 -3.86
C VAL A 132 -12.23 11.69 -2.69
N PHE A 133 -11.26 10.78 -2.75
CA PHE A 133 -10.92 9.90 -1.65
C PHE A 133 -9.52 10.22 -1.10
N ALA A 134 -9.22 9.75 0.11
CA ALA A 134 -7.97 10.04 0.76
C ALA A 134 -6.95 8.89 0.60
N ILE A 135 -5.73 9.27 0.22
CA ILE A 135 -4.56 8.41 0.21
C ILE A 135 -3.52 8.98 1.16
N LYS A 136 -2.96 8.14 2.00
CA LYS A 136 -1.84 8.51 2.85
C LYS A 136 -0.63 7.61 2.57
N MET A 137 0.51 8.23 2.30
CA MET A 137 1.79 7.54 2.18
C MET A 137 2.71 8.02 3.29
N THR A 138 3.29 7.09 4.05
CA THR A 138 4.12 7.41 5.21
C THR A 138 5.43 6.66 5.16
N GLU A 139 6.54 7.40 5.34
CA GLU A 139 7.87 6.80 5.53
C GLU A 139 8.31 5.89 4.36
N LEU A 140 8.17 6.43 3.16
CA LEU A 140 8.53 5.77 1.91
C LEU A 140 9.59 6.57 1.16
N THR A 141 10.40 5.88 0.37
CA THR A 141 11.24 6.49 -0.66
C THR A 141 10.69 6.08 -2.03
N LEU A 142 10.30 7.06 -2.84
CA LEU A 142 9.88 6.85 -4.22
C LEU A 142 11.03 7.27 -5.14
N GLN A 143 11.55 6.31 -5.92
CA GLN A 143 12.59 6.53 -6.90
C GLN A 143 12.02 6.34 -8.31
N GLY A 144 12.04 7.41 -9.09
CA GLY A 144 11.55 7.41 -10.46
C GLY A 144 12.47 6.72 -11.46
N CYS A 145 12.12 6.80 -12.72
CA CYS A 145 12.77 6.07 -13.82
C CYS A 145 14.23 6.49 -14.10
N ASN A 146 14.71 7.60 -13.52
CA ASN A 146 16.05 8.16 -13.79
C ASN A 146 16.36 8.45 -15.27
N GLN A 147 15.33 8.73 -16.06
CA GLN A 147 15.46 9.15 -17.45
C GLN A 147 15.12 10.64 -17.59
N SER A 148 15.39 11.22 -18.76
CA SER A 148 15.09 12.62 -19.04
C SER A 148 13.60 12.94 -18.88
N ILE A 149 12.72 12.03 -19.24
CA ILE A 149 11.28 12.11 -19.05
C ILE A 149 10.76 10.72 -18.69
N CYS A 150 10.11 10.60 -17.52
CA CYS A 150 9.46 9.38 -17.07
C CYS A 150 8.01 9.31 -17.55
N ALA A 151 7.32 10.46 -17.53
CA ALA A 151 5.91 10.57 -17.90
C ALA A 151 5.61 11.98 -18.45
N ASP A 152 4.44 12.19 -19.04
CA ASP A 152 4.00 13.53 -19.41
C ASP A 152 3.64 14.38 -18.18
N GLN A 153 2.99 13.78 -17.19
CA GLN A 153 2.53 14.44 -15.98
C GLN A 153 2.90 13.61 -14.75
N GLY A 154 3.59 14.23 -13.79
CA GLY A 154 4.01 13.60 -12.55
C GLY A 154 5.00 12.47 -12.73
N GLY A 155 6.29 12.76 -12.75
CA GLY A 155 7.34 11.76 -12.97
C GLY A 155 7.40 10.65 -11.91
N LEU A 156 6.74 10.84 -10.76
CA LEU A 156 6.54 9.82 -9.73
C LEU A 156 5.06 9.58 -9.49
N ILE A 157 4.26 10.64 -9.35
CA ILE A 157 2.84 10.55 -8.99
C ILE A 157 2.03 11.48 -9.88
N TYR A 158 1.04 10.93 -10.56
CA TYR A 158 -0.10 11.66 -11.07
C TYR A 158 -1.22 11.55 -10.05
N ASN A 159 -1.73 12.68 -9.55
CA ASN A 159 -2.74 12.70 -8.49
C ASN A 159 -3.97 13.52 -8.88
N ASN A 160 -5.13 12.91 -8.79
CA ASN A 160 -6.45 13.54 -8.94
C ASN A 160 -7.31 13.42 -7.66
N GLU A 161 -6.70 13.07 -6.53
CA GLU A 161 -7.37 12.76 -5.28
C GLU A 161 -6.75 13.52 -4.10
N PHE A 162 -7.16 13.24 -2.88
CA PHE A 162 -6.60 13.87 -1.69
C PHE A 162 -5.39 13.06 -1.19
N LEU A 163 -4.18 13.52 -1.55
CA LEU A 163 -2.92 12.86 -1.22
C LEU A 163 -2.21 13.51 -0.03
N THR A 164 -1.90 12.71 0.98
CA THR A 164 -1.03 13.10 2.10
C THR A 164 0.29 12.32 2.04
N LEU A 165 1.40 13.04 2.09
CA LEU A 165 2.74 12.48 2.17
C LEU A 165 3.39 12.88 3.50
N GLU A 166 3.78 11.90 4.32
CA GLU A 166 4.49 12.12 5.58
C GLU A 166 5.82 11.38 5.59
N TYR A 167 6.91 12.09 5.80
CA TYR A 167 8.27 11.51 5.81
C TYR A 167 8.61 10.72 4.53
N VAL A 168 8.10 11.18 3.39
CA VAL A 168 8.32 10.57 2.08
C VAL A 168 9.45 11.28 1.37
N LYS A 169 10.42 10.51 0.87
CA LYS A 169 11.49 11.00 0.01
C LYS A 169 11.14 10.74 -1.46
N LEU A 170 11.22 11.78 -2.27
CA LEU A 170 10.99 11.73 -3.71
C LEU A 170 12.31 11.97 -4.45
N SER A 171 12.64 11.11 -5.41
CA SER A 171 13.89 11.24 -6.20
C SER A 171 13.73 10.64 -7.60
N GLY A 172 14.50 11.14 -8.56
CA GLY A 172 14.59 10.61 -9.92
C GLY A 172 13.32 10.71 -10.75
N GLY A 173 12.36 11.51 -10.32
CA GLY A 173 11.16 11.79 -11.11
C GLY A 173 11.42 12.91 -12.09
N SER A 174 10.96 12.74 -13.34
CA SER A 174 10.95 13.81 -14.34
C SER A 174 9.73 13.67 -15.25
N ALA A 175 9.13 14.80 -15.58
CA ALA A 175 7.96 14.88 -16.44
C ALA A 175 7.94 16.23 -17.16
N ARG A 176 7.12 16.34 -18.21
CA ARG A 176 6.88 17.62 -18.89
C ARG A 176 6.14 18.61 -17.96
N GLN A 177 5.29 18.09 -17.08
CA GLN A 177 4.54 18.84 -16.10
C GLN A 177 4.62 18.16 -14.73
N GLY A 178 4.88 18.93 -13.67
CA GLY A 178 4.96 18.39 -12.31
C GLY A 178 6.07 17.34 -12.15
N GLY A 179 7.31 17.70 -12.34
CA GLY A 179 8.47 16.80 -12.40
C GLY A 179 8.42 15.57 -11.49
N ALA A 180 8.13 15.75 -10.19
CA ALA A 180 7.88 14.65 -9.27
C ALA A 180 6.39 14.33 -9.17
N ILE A 181 5.56 15.33 -8.86
CA ILE A 181 4.12 15.18 -8.65
C ILE A 181 3.37 16.13 -9.60
N TYR A 182 2.38 15.60 -10.28
CA TYR A 182 1.36 16.39 -10.96
C TYR A 182 0.06 16.25 -10.19
N ASN A 183 -0.44 17.37 -9.68
CA ASN A 183 -1.66 17.40 -8.90
C ASN A 183 -2.76 18.09 -9.73
N VAL A 184 -3.81 17.38 -10.05
CA VAL A 184 -4.98 17.94 -10.73
C VAL A 184 -5.74 18.79 -9.71
N ALA A 185 -6.12 20.01 -10.11
CA ALA A 185 -6.96 20.84 -9.26
C ALA A 185 -8.33 20.18 -9.12
N VAL A 186 -8.65 19.75 -7.90
CA VAL A 186 -10.01 19.30 -7.60
C VAL A 186 -10.94 20.51 -7.69
N PRO A 187 -12.00 20.48 -8.50
CA PRO A 187 -12.98 21.56 -8.48
C PRO A 187 -13.64 21.63 -7.10
N VAL A 188 -13.51 22.75 -6.42
CA VAL A 188 -14.17 23.06 -5.15
C VAL A 188 -15.64 23.27 -5.39
#